data_c00b52a7f3964f822e8fc816b5c87cf6
#
_entry.id   c00b52a7f3964f822e8fc816b5c87cf6
#
_cell.length_a   1.000
_cell.length_b   1.000
_cell.length_c   1.000
_cell.angle_alpha   90.00
_cell.angle_beta   90.00
_cell.angle_gamma   90.00
#
_symmetry.space_group_name_H-M   'P 1'
#
loop_
_entity.id
_entity.type
_entity.pdbx_description
1 polymer ?
#
loop_
_entity_poly.entity_id
_entity_poly.type
_entity_poly.pdbx_seq_one_letter_code
_entity_poly.pdbx_strand_id
1 'polypeptide(L)'
;MKQIVLFLFAALAFVATGCSSSDGQEPGTPPSPPVSTPIEPATDARPHWEAPNAGDYEQTMNVYLIMQDELQPYLSENDILCAKIDGQVRGVAVPRLDEGSWLISMILFSNGAAPVQLSYYCDKLHRIFTTDWTTFDATVAPTGTGGIYKPTFVK
;
A
#
# COMPACT_ATOMS: atom_id res chain seq x y z
N MET A 1 -16.27 33.71 31.21
CA MET A 1 -17.71 33.33 31.30
C MET A 1 -17.77 31.88 30.80
N LYS A 2 -17.99 30.98 31.76
CA LYS A 2 -18.10 29.52 31.52
C LYS A 2 -19.55 29.19 31.24
N GLN A 3 -19.86 28.64 30.09
CA GLN A 3 -21.17 28.04 29.83
C GLN A 3 -21.06 26.53 29.95
N ILE A 4 -21.74 26.01 30.95
CA ILE A 4 -21.93 24.59 31.21
C ILE A 4 -23.19 24.19 30.47
N VAL A 5 -23.07 23.29 29.48
CA VAL A 5 -24.22 22.67 28.79
C VAL A 5 -24.51 21.34 29.46
N LEU A 6 -25.63 21.28 30.17
CA LEU A 6 -26.13 20.11 30.85
C LEU A 6 -26.97 19.29 29.87
N PHE A 7 -26.49 18.09 29.48
CA PHE A 7 -27.32 17.15 28.70
C PHE A 7 -28.11 16.23 29.62
N LEU A 8 -29.43 16.38 29.53
CA LEU A 8 -30.41 15.57 30.22
C LEU A 8 -30.60 14.24 29.45
N PHE A 9 -30.32 13.11 30.12
CA PHE A 9 -30.63 11.78 29.58
C PHE A 9 -32.11 11.44 29.88
N ALA A 10 -32.88 11.26 28.83
CA ALA A 10 -34.23 10.68 28.92
C ALA A 10 -34.14 9.17 28.63
N ALA A 11 -34.37 8.37 29.66
CA ALA A 11 -34.51 6.93 29.53
C ALA A 11 -35.90 6.58 29.05
N LEU A 12 -36.05 5.93 27.91
CA LEU A 12 -37.32 5.38 27.45
C LEU A 12 -37.25 3.85 27.57
N ALA A 13 -37.98 3.32 28.54
CA ALA A 13 -38.17 1.88 28.70
C ALA A 13 -39.33 1.43 27.78
N PHE A 14 -39.03 0.55 26.81
CA PHE A 14 -40.04 -0.20 26.07
C PHE A 14 -40.11 -1.63 26.61
N VAL A 15 -41.20 -1.95 27.26
CA VAL A 15 -41.63 -3.32 27.56
C VAL A 15 -42.49 -3.77 26.38
N ALA A 16 -42.08 -4.78 25.65
CA ALA A 16 -42.94 -5.50 24.71
C ALA A 16 -42.83 -7.01 25.01
N THR A 17 -43.88 -7.49 25.62
CA THR A 17 -44.23 -8.92 25.72
C THR A 17 -44.75 -9.39 24.36
N GLY A 18 -44.20 -10.46 23.82
CA GLY A 18 -44.70 -11.14 22.62
C GLY A 18 -44.18 -12.56 22.55
N CYS A 19 -45.08 -13.51 22.83
CA CYS A 19 -44.85 -14.94 22.80
C CYS A 19 -44.68 -15.52 21.38
N SER A 20 -43.87 -16.59 21.32
CA SER A 20 -44.11 -17.82 20.60
C SER A 20 -43.95 -17.83 19.08
N SER A 21 -42.86 -18.44 18.59
CA SER A 21 -42.91 -19.67 17.81
C SER A 21 -41.49 -20.14 17.51
N SER A 22 -41.27 -21.39 17.78
CA SER A 22 -40.08 -22.20 17.48
C SER A 22 -39.76 -22.21 15.99
N ASP A 23 -38.57 -21.75 15.64
CA ASP A 23 -37.77 -22.34 14.59
C ASP A 23 -36.30 -22.08 14.92
N GLY A 24 -35.57 -23.16 15.09
CA GLY A 24 -34.16 -23.16 15.49
C GLY A 24 -33.29 -22.59 14.38
N GLN A 25 -32.98 -21.32 14.49
CA GLN A 25 -31.88 -20.71 13.73
C GLN A 25 -30.73 -20.51 14.72
N GLU A 26 -29.72 -21.37 14.59
CA GLU A 26 -28.44 -21.18 15.25
C GLU A 26 -27.97 -19.73 15.01
N PRO A 27 -27.51 -19.01 16.03
CA PRO A 27 -26.88 -17.72 15.83
C PRO A 27 -25.66 -17.95 14.93
N GLY A 28 -25.78 -17.51 13.67
CA GLY A 28 -24.72 -17.62 12.69
C GLY A 28 -23.43 -17.05 13.27
N THR A 29 -22.42 -17.90 13.39
CA THR A 29 -21.07 -17.49 13.73
C THR A 29 -20.67 -16.37 12.78
N PRO A 30 -20.24 -15.18 13.27
CA PRO A 30 -19.79 -14.13 12.39
C PRO A 30 -18.69 -14.70 11.47
N PRO A 31 -18.66 -14.36 10.18
CA PRO A 31 -17.66 -14.87 9.26
C PRO A 31 -16.28 -14.54 9.84
N SER A 32 -15.47 -15.57 10.03
CA SER A 32 -14.08 -15.39 10.44
C SER A 32 -13.39 -14.46 9.45
N PRO A 33 -12.60 -13.48 9.88
CA PRO A 33 -11.85 -12.63 8.98
C PRO A 33 -11.00 -13.52 8.05
N PRO A 34 -10.81 -13.13 6.79
CA PRO A 34 -10.02 -13.92 5.86
C PRO A 34 -8.63 -14.13 6.44
N VAL A 35 -8.28 -15.39 6.69
CA VAL A 35 -6.95 -15.78 7.13
C VAL A 35 -6.04 -15.57 5.92
N SER A 36 -5.32 -14.44 5.90
CA SER A 36 -4.27 -14.24 4.91
C SER A 36 -3.18 -15.28 5.17
N THR A 37 -2.97 -16.16 4.21
CA THR A 37 -1.88 -17.14 4.28
C THR A 37 -0.55 -16.38 4.40
N PRO A 38 0.29 -16.67 5.41
CA PRO A 38 1.59 -16.05 5.53
C PRO A 38 2.41 -16.21 4.25
N ILE A 39 3.15 -15.17 3.89
CA ILE A 39 4.07 -15.25 2.75
C ILE A 39 5.33 -15.96 3.23
N GLU A 40 5.70 -17.05 2.53
CA GLU A 40 6.90 -17.79 2.85
C GLU A 40 8.16 -16.97 2.53
N PRO A 41 9.16 -16.96 3.42
CA PRO A 41 10.47 -16.37 3.13
C PRO A 41 11.15 -17.05 1.93
N ALA A 42 12.04 -16.32 1.27
CA ALA A 42 12.90 -16.83 0.22
C ALA A 42 14.38 -16.67 0.62
N THR A 43 15.28 -16.77 -0.35
CA THR A 43 16.71 -16.61 -0.13
C THR A 43 17.35 -15.66 -1.13
N ASP A 44 16.54 -14.72 -1.65
CA ASP A 44 17.03 -13.76 -2.60
C ASP A 44 18.03 -12.82 -1.91
N ALA A 45 19.17 -12.61 -2.57
CA ALA A 45 20.12 -11.63 -2.10
C ALA A 45 19.56 -10.22 -2.24
N ARG A 46 19.91 -9.34 -1.29
CA ARG A 46 19.56 -7.93 -1.39
C ARG A 46 20.12 -7.35 -2.69
N PRO A 47 19.29 -6.79 -3.57
CA PRO A 47 19.75 -6.20 -4.81
C PRO A 47 20.46 -4.87 -4.56
N HIS A 48 21.41 -4.56 -5.41
CA HIS A 48 22.09 -3.26 -5.42
C HIS A 48 21.50 -2.40 -6.54
N TRP A 49 20.30 -1.84 -6.27
CA TRP A 49 19.67 -0.89 -7.18
C TRP A 49 20.07 0.53 -6.83
N GLU A 50 20.60 1.24 -7.80
CA GLU A 50 20.99 2.63 -7.67
C GLU A 50 20.09 3.53 -8.50
N ALA A 51 19.74 4.70 -7.95
CA ALA A 51 19.00 5.69 -8.69
C ALA A 51 19.83 6.18 -9.89
N PRO A 52 19.23 6.40 -11.05
CA PRO A 52 19.93 6.90 -12.20
C PRO A 52 20.36 8.36 -11.99
N ASN A 53 21.33 8.82 -12.79
CA ASN A 53 21.67 10.23 -12.82
C ASN A 53 20.52 11.02 -13.47
N ALA A 54 19.95 11.95 -12.73
CA ALA A 54 18.82 12.77 -13.21
C ALA A 54 19.14 13.56 -14.47
N GLY A 55 20.40 13.96 -14.67
CA GLY A 55 20.84 14.73 -15.84
C GLY A 55 20.81 13.96 -17.16
N ASP A 56 20.62 12.64 -17.13
CA ASP A 56 20.55 11.80 -18.33
C ASP A 56 19.13 11.72 -18.91
N TYR A 57 18.14 12.37 -18.25
CA TYR A 57 16.73 12.28 -18.62
C TYR A 57 16.07 13.64 -18.69
N GLU A 58 15.16 13.79 -19.66
CA GLU A 58 14.44 15.04 -19.90
C GLU A 58 13.17 15.16 -19.04
N GLN A 59 12.65 14.04 -18.54
CA GLN A 59 11.33 13.98 -17.91
C GLN A 59 11.38 13.25 -16.57
N THR A 60 10.54 13.70 -15.64
CA THR A 60 10.37 13.06 -14.33
C THR A 60 8.90 12.83 -14.00
N MET A 61 8.62 11.79 -13.25
CA MET A 61 7.32 11.51 -12.68
C MET A 61 7.46 11.21 -11.18
N ASN A 62 6.77 11.97 -10.34
CA ASN A 62 6.71 11.69 -8.91
C ASN A 62 5.57 10.72 -8.62
N VAL A 63 5.85 9.70 -7.85
CA VAL A 63 4.86 8.71 -7.44
C VAL A 63 4.90 8.46 -5.95
N TYR A 64 3.72 8.25 -5.39
CA TYR A 64 3.51 7.82 -4.02
C TYR A 64 2.83 6.45 -4.04
N LEU A 65 3.39 5.50 -3.29
CA LEU A 65 2.95 4.12 -3.28
C LEU A 65 2.65 3.68 -1.85
N ILE A 66 1.59 2.89 -1.71
CA ILE A 66 1.31 2.10 -0.51
C ILE A 66 1.38 0.64 -0.91
N MET A 67 2.06 -0.16 -0.13
CA MET A 67 2.14 -1.60 -0.38
C MET A 67 0.79 -2.28 -0.20
N GLN A 68 0.57 -3.36 -0.95
CA GLN A 68 -0.58 -4.24 -0.78
C GLN A 68 -0.67 -4.79 0.64
N ASP A 69 -1.88 -5.10 1.09
CA ASP A 69 -2.16 -5.42 2.50
C ASP A 69 -1.38 -6.64 3.01
N GLU A 70 -1.17 -7.63 2.14
CA GLU A 70 -0.42 -8.84 2.47
C GLU A 70 1.06 -8.58 2.76
N LEU A 71 1.63 -7.51 2.22
CA LEU A 71 3.02 -7.11 2.44
C LEU A 71 3.19 -6.12 3.59
N GLN A 72 2.13 -5.44 4.03
CA GLN A 72 2.19 -4.45 5.11
C GLN A 72 2.88 -4.96 6.39
N PRO A 73 2.64 -6.19 6.89
CA PRO A 73 3.28 -6.69 8.11
C PRO A 73 4.80 -6.89 7.98
N TYR A 74 5.29 -6.99 6.77
CA TYR A 74 6.69 -7.27 6.48
C TYR A 74 7.50 -6.02 6.14
N LEU A 75 6.85 -4.86 5.98
CA LEU A 75 7.54 -3.61 5.64
C LEU A 75 8.60 -3.24 6.68
N SER A 76 9.70 -2.69 6.18
CA SER A 76 10.81 -2.19 6.97
C SER A 76 11.56 -1.08 6.23
N GLU A 77 12.35 -0.28 6.94
CA GLU A 77 13.24 0.72 6.35
C GLU A 77 14.40 0.09 5.57
N ASN A 78 14.63 -1.21 5.74
CA ASN A 78 15.63 -1.97 5.00
C ASN A 78 15.15 -2.47 3.64
N ASP A 79 13.88 -2.34 3.35
CA ASP A 79 13.33 -2.71 2.06
C ASP A 79 13.77 -1.72 0.99
N ILE A 80 13.70 -2.16 -0.27
CA ILE A 80 14.01 -1.29 -1.41
C ILE A 80 13.04 -1.56 -2.55
N LEU A 81 12.53 -0.51 -3.15
CA LEU A 81 11.68 -0.54 -4.34
C LEU A 81 12.45 0.06 -5.52
N CYS A 82 12.35 -0.59 -6.65
CA CYS A 82 12.97 -0.16 -7.90
C CYS A 82 11.92 -0.11 -9.00
N ALA A 83 11.89 0.98 -9.75
CA ALA A 83 11.16 1.09 -11.00
C ALA A 83 12.11 0.91 -12.18
N LYS A 84 11.71 0.12 -13.16
CA LYS A 84 12.49 -0.19 -14.36
C LYS A 84 11.71 0.14 -15.63
N ILE A 85 12.39 0.65 -16.62
CA ILE A 85 11.92 0.80 -18.00
C ILE A 85 12.95 0.09 -18.89
N ASP A 86 12.51 -0.83 -19.72
CA ASP A 86 13.38 -1.65 -20.58
C ASP A 86 14.51 -2.35 -19.80
N GLY A 87 14.19 -2.83 -18.59
CA GLY A 87 15.13 -3.51 -17.70
C GLY A 87 16.13 -2.59 -16.98
N GLN A 88 16.17 -1.30 -17.31
CA GLN A 88 17.08 -0.33 -16.69
C GLN A 88 16.40 0.37 -15.52
N VAL A 89 17.15 0.59 -14.44
CA VAL A 89 16.66 1.33 -13.26
C VAL A 89 16.34 2.77 -13.65
N ARG A 90 15.13 3.20 -13.31
CA ARG A 90 14.60 4.55 -13.57
C ARG A 90 14.15 5.27 -12.30
N GLY A 91 14.10 4.59 -11.20
CA GLY A 91 13.81 5.15 -9.89
C GLY A 91 14.04 4.12 -8.80
N VAL A 92 14.45 4.60 -7.63
CA VAL A 92 14.67 3.78 -6.44
C VAL A 92 14.09 4.52 -5.24
N ALA A 93 13.47 3.79 -4.34
CA ALA A 93 12.94 4.32 -3.09
C ALA A 93 13.01 3.29 -1.96
N VAL A 94 12.97 3.78 -0.74
CA VAL A 94 12.83 2.97 0.47
C VAL A 94 11.52 3.36 1.17
N PRO A 95 10.82 2.40 1.81
CA PRO A 95 9.66 2.71 2.64
C PRO A 95 10.05 3.64 3.79
N ARG A 96 9.17 4.55 4.13
CA ARG A 96 9.28 5.41 5.31
C ARG A 96 8.02 5.28 6.14
N LEU A 97 8.21 5.17 7.44
CA LEU A 97 7.11 5.22 8.39
C LEU A 97 6.79 6.68 8.69
N ASP A 98 5.59 7.12 8.37
CA ASP A 98 5.09 8.45 8.63
C ASP A 98 3.75 8.36 9.36
N GLU A 99 3.64 8.97 10.53
CA GLU A 99 2.44 8.96 11.39
C GLU A 99 1.79 7.57 11.57
N GLY A 100 2.62 6.52 11.63
CA GLY A 100 2.15 5.14 11.81
C GLY A 100 1.74 4.44 10.51
N SER A 101 1.92 5.07 9.36
CA SER A 101 1.64 4.49 8.04
C SER A 101 2.90 4.40 7.20
N TRP A 102 3.06 3.29 6.48
CA TRP A 102 4.17 3.14 5.53
C TRP A 102 3.84 3.84 4.21
N LEU A 103 4.72 4.72 3.78
CA LEU A 103 4.65 5.43 2.51
C LEU A 103 5.96 5.26 1.74
N ILE A 104 5.84 5.09 0.43
CA ILE A 104 6.98 5.05 -0.49
C ILE A 104 6.83 6.22 -1.46
N SER A 105 7.82 7.10 -1.48
CA SER A 105 7.89 8.21 -2.43
C SER A 105 9.06 7.98 -3.37
N MET A 106 8.81 8.00 -4.67
CA MET A 106 9.81 7.73 -5.69
C MET A 106 9.72 8.74 -6.84
N ILE A 107 10.88 9.13 -7.35
CA ILE A 107 10.99 9.88 -8.60
C ILE A 107 11.42 8.91 -9.69
N LEU A 108 10.66 8.86 -10.78
CA LEU A 108 11.00 8.13 -11.99
C LEU A 108 11.54 9.07 -13.05
N PHE A 109 12.49 8.59 -13.83
CA PHE A 109 13.15 9.33 -14.91
C PHE A 109 12.95 8.62 -16.24
N SER A 110 12.63 9.37 -17.31
CA SER A 110 12.51 8.85 -18.67
C SER A 110 12.71 9.94 -19.72
N ASN A 111 12.92 9.53 -20.96
CA ASN A 111 12.95 10.44 -22.13
C ASN A 111 11.68 10.32 -22.99
N GLY A 112 10.66 9.64 -22.51
CA GLY A 112 9.38 9.45 -23.19
C GLY A 112 8.47 8.47 -22.45
N ALA A 113 7.26 8.33 -22.96
CA ALA A 113 6.29 7.39 -22.43
C ALA A 113 6.78 5.94 -22.62
N ALA A 114 6.75 5.14 -21.56
CA ALA A 114 7.21 3.76 -21.58
C ALA A 114 6.57 2.92 -20.47
N PRO A 115 6.41 1.60 -20.67
CA PRO A 115 5.95 0.70 -19.62
C PRO A 115 6.92 0.67 -18.44
N VAL A 116 6.37 0.69 -17.23
CA VAL A 116 7.14 0.62 -15.98
C VAL A 116 6.89 -0.70 -15.28
N GLN A 117 7.97 -1.40 -14.97
CA GLN A 117 7.96 -2.57 -14.09
C GLN A 117 8.48 -2.16 -12.71
N LEU A 118 7.80 -2.63 -11.66
CA LEU A 118 8.28 -2.50 -10.29
C LEU A 118 8.94 -3.80 -9.84
N SER A 119 10.04 -3.65 -9.09
CA SER A 119 10.68 -4.73 -8.35
C SER A 119 10.85 -4.29 -6.90
N TYR A 120 10.34 -5.07 -5.97
CA TYR A 120 10.38 -4.79 -4.54
C TYR A 120 11.11 -5.90 -3.81
N TYR A 121 12.18 -5.56 -3.09
CA TYR A 121 12.87 -6.45 -2.18
C TYR A 121 12.36 -6.22 -0.76
N CYS A 122 11.81 -7.27 -0.17
CA CYS A 122 11.40 -7.32 1.22
C CYS A 122 12.50 -7.94 2.06
N ASP A 123 13.10 -7.16 2.94
CA ASP A 123 14.22 -7.60 3.77
C ASP A 123 13.82 -8.71 4.77
N LYS A 124 12.67 -8.59 5.42
CA LYS A 124 12.18 -9.62 6.35
C LYS A 124 11.87 -10.97 5.70
N LEU A 125 11.54 -10.97 4.42
CA LEU A 125 11.22 -12.19 3.67
C LEU A 125 12.39 -12.66 2.82
N HIS A 126 13.46 -11.89 2.69
CA HIS A 126 14.55 -12.13 1.75
C HIS A 126 14.05 -12.47 0.35
N ARG A 127 13.04 -11.71 -0.12
CA ARG A 127 12.34 -12.01 -1.37
C ARG A 127 12.18 -10.78 -2.25
N ILE A 128 12.35 -11.00 -3.56
CA ILE A 128 12.06 -10.01 -4.58
C ILE A 128 10.68 -10.31 -5.19
N PHE A 129 9.83 -9.31 -5.21
CA PHE A 129 8.53 -9.32 -5.87
C PHE A 129 8.60 -8.42 -7.09
N THR A 130 7.92 -8.79 -8.17
CA THR A 130 7.87 -7.99 -9.40
C THR A 130 6.45 -7.84 -9.87
N THR A 131 6.16 -6.74 -10.55
CA THR A 131 4.88 -6.51 -11.22
C THR A 131 5.04 -5.52 -12.36
N ASP A 132 4.33 -5.72 -13.44
CA ASP A 132 4.09 -4.67 -14.41
C ASP A 132 3.12 -3.68 -13.78
N TRP A 133 3.42 -2.40 -13.86
CA TRP A 133 2.68 -1.44 -13.05
C TRP A 133 1.88 -0.45 -13.89
N THR A 134 2.54 0.45 -14.59
CA THR A 134 1.90 1.53 -15.32
C THR A 134 2.76 1.95 -16.50
N THR A 135 2.31 2.95 -17.23
CA THR A 135 3.13 3.63 -18.23
C THR A 135 3.67 4.92 -17.62
N PHE A 136 4.96 5.17 -17.79
CA PHE A 136 5.52 6.48 -17.54
C PHE A 136 4.86 7.47 -18.50
N ASP A 137 4.30 8.55 -17.96
CA ASP A 137 3.66 9.62 -18.73
C ASP A 137 4.00 10.97 -18.09
N ALA A 138 4.89 11.71 -18.72
CA ALA A 138 5.32 13.02 -18.25
C ALA A 138 4.25 14.11 -18.41
N THR A 139 3.20 13.85 -19.16
CA THR A 139 2.06 14.77 -19.27
C THR A 139 1.18 14.75 -18.02
N VAL A 140 1.29 13.70 -17.24
CA VAL A 140 0.75 13.63 -15.89
C VAL A 140 1.64 14.52 -15.02
N ALA A 141 1.15 15.72 -14.75
CA ALA A 141 1.94 16.73 -14.04
C ALA A 141 2.60 16.17 -12.76
N PRO A 142 3.89 16.44 -12.56
CA PRO A 142 4.61 15.97 -11.35
C PRO A 142 3.96 16.45 -10.05
N THR A 143 3.15 17.46 -10.12
CA THR A 143 2.52 18.15 -9.00
C THR A 143 1.11 17.67 -8.74
N GLY A 144 0.79 16.45 -8.86
CA GLY A 144 -0.43 16.19 -8.24
C GLY A 144 -1.39 15.21 -8.78
N THR A 145 -1.04 14.69 -9.79
CA THR A 145 -1.78 13.54 -10.27
C THR A 145 -1.16 12.24 -9.82
N GLY A 146 -0.07 12.31 -9.11
CA GLY A 146 0.40 11.20 -8.32
C GLY A 146 -0.61 10.83 -7.25
N GLY A 147 -1.75 10.23 -7.64
CA GLY A 147 -2.59 9.54 -6.70
C GLY A 147 -1.70 8.56 -5.92
N ILE A 148 -2.12 8.19 -4.73
CA ILE A 148 -1.45 7.11 -4.00
C ILE A 148 -1.78 5.81 -4.73
N TYR A 149 -0.76 5.16 -5.26
CA TYR A 149 -0.89 3.91 -5.97
C TYR A 149 -0.71 2.72 -5.04
N LYS A 150 -1.48 1.67 -5.25
CA LYS A 150 -1.35 0.39 -4.54
C LYS A 150 -1.07 -0.71 -5.56
N PRO A 151 0.20 -0.94 -5.92
CA PRO A 151 0.55 -2.00 -6.86
C PRO A 151 0.26 -3.37 -6.26
N THR A 152 -0.12 -4.33 -7.11
CA THR A 152 -0.28 -5.72 -6.73
C THR A 152 0.92 -6.51 -7.23
N PHE A 153 1.73 -7.00 -6.31
CA PHE A 153 2.86 -7.86 -6.63
C PHE A 153 2.43 -9.32 -6.71
N VAL A 154 2.89 -10.00 -7.73
CA VAL A 154 2.65 -11.44 -7.89
C VAL A 154 3.59 -12.20 -6.95
N LYS A 155 3.06 -13.23 -6.30
CA LYS A 155 3.82 -14.13 -5.40
C LYS A 155 4.66 -15.11 -6.19
#